data_3df8a87d1add1edb899fb7a2570ea07e
#
_entry.id   3df8a87d1add1edb899fb7a2570ea07e
#
_cell.length_a   1.000
_cell.length_b   1.000
_cell.length_c   1.000
_cell.angle_alpha   90.00
_cell.angle_beta   90.00
_cell.angle_gamma   90.00
#
_symmetry.space_group_name_H-M   'P 1'
#
loop_
_entity.id
_entity.type
_entity.pdbx_description
1 polymer ?
#
loop_
_entity_poly.entity_id
_entity_poly.type
_entity_poly.pdbx_seq_one_letter_code
_entity_poly.pdbx_strand_id
1 'polypeptide(L)'
;MKKILSLIAITSLLAIAPVVSADNTISVNIDGTPVEFDVPPMIINDRTMVPMRATLEMLGADVSWDDTNRVATGIAPGISVQIPIDSDVIYRSTIEIPTDSPATIIDGRTLIPLRVVSECFGMNVSYDESTHTVNITNKNSIGSYNWNSSYTYYGELSNGEPDGYGELYNDVTGHIEQIGFYKNGEIIQGTNYYSNGSMFQGAYKNGAINNGTYYYASGDSFEG
;
A
#
# COMPACT_ATOMS: atom_id res chain seq x y z
N MET A 1 -76.32 -46.38 -6.77
CA MET A 1 -75.00 -45.95 -7.41
C MET A 1 -74.49 -44.75 -6.57
N LYS A 2 -73.55 -45.03 -5.69
CA LYS A 2 -72.91 -44.00 -4.82
C LYS A 2 -71.67 -43.51 -5.53
N LYS A 3 -71.61 -42.21 -5.89
CA LYS A 3 -70.39 -41.53 -6.45
C LYS A 3 -69.50 -41.17 -5.28
N ILE A 4 -68.30 -41.71 -5.22
CA ILE A 4 -67.25 -41.33 -4.29
C ILE A 4 -66.50 -40.17 -4.90
N LEU A 5 -66.57 -38.95 -4.32
CA LEU A 5 -65.74 -37.81 -4.65
C LEU A 5 -64.39 -37.98 -3.94
N SER A 6 -63.32 -38.14 -4.72
CA SER A 6 -61.97 -38.16 -4.19
C SER A 6 -61.47 -36.72 -4.09
N LEU A 7 -61.20 -36.29 -2.84
CA LEU A 7 -60.63 -34.97 -2.54
C LEU A 7 -59.08 -35.08 -2.62
N ILE A 8 -58.48 -34.52 -3.64
CA ILE A 8 -57.03 -34.45 -3.76
C ILE A 8 -56.58 -33.21 -2.97
N ALA A 9 -55.95 -33.43 -1.82
CA ALA A 9 -55.29 -32.39 -1.07
C ALA A 9 -53.93 -32.06 -1.69
N ILE A 10 -53.81 -30.87 -2.29
CA ILE A 10 -52.54 -30.35 -2.80
C ILE A 10 -51.82 -29.69 -1.61
N THR A 11 -50.87 -30.42 -1.01
CA THR A 11 -49.91 -29.82 -0.06
C THR A 11 -48.85 -29.05 -0.80
N SER A 12 -48.98 -27.71 -0.81
CA SER A 12 -47.91 -26.84 -1.31
C SER A 12 -46.74 -26.86 -0.31
N LEU A 13 -45.67 -27.52 -0.71
CA LEU A 13 -44.38 -27.46 0.00
C LEU A 13 -43.75 -26.09 -0.24
N LEU A 14 -43.87 -25.20 0.74
CA LEU A 14 -43.22 -23.91 0.75
C LEU A 14 -41.71 -24.16 0.97
N ALA A 15 -40.90 -24.11 -0.06
CA ALA A 15 -39.45 -24.16 0.05
C ALA A 15 -38.99 -22.85 0.72
N ILE A 16 -38.61 -22.92 1.98
CA ILE A 16 -37.90 -21.86 2.67
C ILE A 16 -36.48 -21.89 2.13
N ALA A 17 -36.18 -20.99 1.20
CA ALA A 17 -34.81 -20.73 0.80
C ALA A 17 -34.03 -20.19 2.04
N PRO A 18 -32.85 -20.70 2.34
CA PRO A 18 -32.04 -20.10 3.39
C PRO A 18 -31.79 -18.62 3.05
N VAL A 19 -32.15 -17.74 3.96
CA VAL A 19 -31.74 -16.35 3.93
C VAL A 19 -30.22 -16.41 4.15
N VAL A 20 -29.45 -16.31 3.08
CA VAL A 20 -28.02 -16.03 3.18
C VAL A 20 -27.94 -14.62 3.75
N SER A 21 -27.67 -14.54 5.05
CA SER A 21 -27.24 -13.28 5.67
C SER A 21 -25.99 -12.86 4.89
N ALA A 22 -26.05 -11.70 4.27
CA ALA A 22 -24.83 -11.12 3.70
C ALA A 22 -23.88 -10.91 4.88
N ASP A 23 -22.89 -11.78 4.95
CA ASP A 23 -21.82 -11.67 5.94
C ASP A 23 -21.02 -10.44 5.51
N ASN A 24 -21.05 -9.38 6.31
CA ASN A 24 -20.39 -8.11 6.04
C ASN A 24 -18.88 -8.22 6.26
N THR A 25 -18.33 -9.45 6.14
CA THR A 25 -16.90 -9.70 6.25
C THR A 25 -16.18 -9.18 5.03
N ILE A 26 -15.10 -8.42 5.28
CA ILE A 26 -14.22 -7.95 4.21
C ILE A 26 -13.32 -9.10 3.81
N SER A 27 -13.30 -9.40 2.52
CA SER A 27 -12.35 -10.32 1.91
C SER A 27 -11.16 -9.56 1.34
N VAL A 28 -10.00 -10.19 1.32
CA VAL A 28 -8.79 -9.65 0.69
C VAL A 28 -8.24 -10.68 -0.28
N ASN A 29 -7.95 -10.25 -1.50
CA ASN A 29 -7.26 -11.06 -2.50
C ASN A 29 -5.91 -10.41 -2.84
N ILE A 30 -4.88 -11.24 -3.02
CA ILE A 30 -3.60 -10.81 -3.58
C ILE A 30 -3.38 -11.58 -4.89
N ASP A 31 -3.23 -10.87 -5.99
CA ASP A 31 -3.10 -11.42 -7.36
C ASP A 31 -4.17 -12.49 -7.66
N GLY A 32 -5.41 -12.22 -7.22
CA GLY A 32 -6.56 -13.11 -7.40
C GLY A 32 -6.63 -14.29 -6.43
N THR A 33 -5.68 -14.43 -5.52
CA THR A 33 -5.67 -15.48 -4.49
C THR A 33 -6.27 -14.95 -3.19
N PRO A 34 -7.32 -15.59 -2.63
CA PRO A 34 -7.88 -15.20 -1.35
C PRO A 34 -6.86 -15.32 -0.22
N VAL A 35 -6.90 -14.34 0.67
CA VAL A 35 -6.06 -14.26 1.87
C VAL A 35 -6.87 -14.65 3.08
N GLU A 36 -6.38 -15.61 3.84
CA GLU A 36 -6.95 -15.98 5.13
C GLU A 36 -6.17 -15.33 6.27
N PHE A 37 -6.90 -14.65 7.17
CA PHE A 37 -6.33 -14.03 8.36
C PHE A 37 -6.80 -14.77 9.61
N ASP A 38 -5.92 -14.88 10.60
CA ASP A 38 -6.26 -15.41 11.95
C ASP A 38 -7.22 -14.48 12.70
N VAL A 39 -7.17 -13.18 12.40
CA VAL A 39 -8.14 -12.16 12.82
C VAL A 39 -8.67 -11.48 11.56
N PRO A 40 -10.00 -11.47 11.36
CA PRO A 40 -10.55 -10.92 10.13
C PRO A 40 -10.25 -9.42 9.97
N PRO A 41 -10.15 -8.93 8.72
CA PRO A 41 -10.07 -7.51 8.44
C PRO A 41 -11.22 -6.75 9.09
N MET A 42 -10.96 -5.53 9.55
CA MET A 42 -11.99 -4.67 10.15
C MET A 42 -11.91 -3.24 9.60
N ILE A 43 -13.03 -2.51 9.67
CA ILE A 43 -13.05 -1.09 9.31
C ILE A 43 -12.83 -0.26 10.57
N ILE A 44 -11.80 0.59 10.52
CA ILE A 44 -11.53 1.62 11.54
C ILE A 44 -11.35 2.93 10.80
N ASN A 45 -12.12 3.96 11.16
CA ASN A 45 -12.10 5.29 10.53
C ASN A 45 -12.20 5.22 8.99
N ASP A 46 -13.15 4.41 8.48
CA ASP A 46 -13.38 4.17 7.05
C ASP A 46 -12.16 3.58 6.30
N ARG A 47 -11.25 2.95 7.01
CA ARG A 47 -10.09 2.25 6.42
C ARG A 47 -10.09 0.77 6.80
N THR A 48 -9.73 -0.06 5.83
CA THR A 48 -9.55 -1.50 6.07
C THR A 48 -8.24 -1.71 6.82
N MET A 49 -8.37 -2.19 8.05
CA MET A 49 -7.26 -2.56 8.91
C MET A 49 -7.12 -4.08 8.92
N VAL A 50 -5.88 -4.56 8.82
CA VAL A 50 -5.54 -5.98 8.71
C VAL A 50 -4.40 -6.37 9.65
N PRO A 51 -4.31 -7.67 10.04
CA PRO A 51 -3.20 -8.16 10.83
C PRO A 51 -1.86 -7.92 10.14
N MET A 52 -0.96 -7.22 10.82
CA MET A 52 0.29 -6.69 10.28
C MET A 52 1.19 -7.80 9.73
N ARG A 53 1.51 -8.81 10.53
CA ARG A 53 2.48 -9.85 10.16
C ARG A 53 2.03 -10.62 8.92
N ALA A 54 0.80 -11.15 8.94
CA ALA A 54 0.28 -11.91 7.82
C ALA A 54 0.28 -11.08 6.52
N THR A 55 -0.10 -9.79 6.61
CA THR A 55 -0.13 -8.91 5.45
C THR A 55 1.27 -8.66 4.89
N LEU A 56 2.24 -8.30 5.74
CA LEU A 56 3.61 -8.02 5.27
C LEU A 56 4.29 -9.27 4.70
N GLU A 57 4.13 -10.45 5.33
CA GLU A 57 4.66 -11.72 4.83
C GLU A 57 4.05 -12.09 3.47
N MET A 58 2.74 -11.86 3.27
CA MET A 58 2.10 -12.08 1.97
C MET A 58 2.55 -11.10 0.89
N LEU A 59 2.96 -9.89 1.27
CA LEU A 59 3.59 -8.92 0.36
C LEU A 59 5.07 -9.25 0.08
N GLY A 60 5.56 -10.40 0.58
CA GLY A 60 6.91 -10.90 0.34
C GLY A 60 7.98 -10.29 1.27
N ALA A 61 7.58 -9.70 2.39
CA ALA A 61 8.50 -9.08 3.32
C ALA A 61 8.88 -9.98 4.49
N ASP A 62 10.14 -9.92 4.89
CA ASP A 62 10.60 -10.36 6.20
C ASP A 62 10.13 -9.35 7.26
N VAL A 63 9.52 -9.85 8.34
CA VAL A 63 8.87 -9.00 9.35
C VAL A 63 9.61 -9.02 10.67
N SER A 64 9.93 -7.83 11.19
CA SER A 64 10.48 -7.65 12.53
C SER A 64 9.65 -6.67 13.37
N TRP A 65 9.81 -6.75 14.68
CA TRP A 65 9.13 -5.88 15.64
C TRP A 65 10.14 -5.31 16.64
N ASP A 66 10.14 -3.99 16.79
CA ASP A 66 10.86 -3.27 17.84
C ASP A 66 9.88 -2.92 18.97
N ASP A 67 9.98 -3.65 20.07
CA ASP A 67 9.11 -3.47 21.23
C ASP A 67 9.38 -2.15 22.00
N THR A 68 10.61 -1.66 21.94
CA THR A 68 11.01 -0.43 22.63
C THR A 68 10.40 0.81 21.95
N ASN A 69 10.53 0.88 20.63
CA ASN A 69 10.04 1.99 19.83
C ASN A 69 8.63 1.75 19.29
N ARG A 70 8.07 0.56 19.50
CA ARG A 70 6.75 0.14 18.98
C ARG A 70 6.67 0.31 17.46
N VAL A 71 7.66 -0.22 16.74
CA VAL A 71 7.75 -0.13 15.28
C VAL A 71 7.73 -1.52 14.66
N ALA A 72 6.81 -1.74 13.74
CA ALA A 72 6.87 -2.89 12.84
C ALA A 72 7.72 -2.55 11.62
N THR A 73 8.57 -3.47 11.19
CA THR A 73 9.37 -3.29 9.98
C THR A 73 9.17 -4.48 9.05
N GLY A 74 8.82 -4.19 7.79
CA GLY A 74 8.78 -5.15 6.70
C GLY A 74 9.91 -4.87 5.71
N ILE A 75 10.71 -5.89 5.37
CA ILE A 75 11.81 -5.78 4.42
C ILE A 75 11.59 -6.76 3.28
N ALA A 76 11.49 -6.25 2.06
CA ALA A 76 11.49 -7.01 0.81
C ALA A 76 12.65 -6.54 -0.08
N PRO A 77 13.02 -7.26 -1.16
CA PRO A 77 14.09 -6.85 -2.04
C PRO A 77 13.91 -5.40 -2.54
N GLY A 78 14.84 -4.52 -2.17
CA GLY A 78 14.81 -3.10 -2.52
C GLY A 78 13.78 -2.24 -1.77
N ILE A 79 13.03 -2.81 -0.82
CA ILE A 79 11.96 -2.10 -0.10
C ILE A 79 12.13 -2.33 1.40
N SER A 80 12.14 -1.24 2.18
CA SER A 80 12.03 -1.27 3.63
C SER A 80 10.89 -0.36 4.07
N VAL A 81 9.93 -0.90 4.81
CA VAL A 81 8.78 -0.14 5.32
C VAL A 81 8.76 -0.23 6.83
N GLN A 82 8.80 0.93 7.50
CA GLN A 82 8.67 1.03 8.94
C GLN A 82 7.31 1.64 9.29
N ILE A 83 6.62 1.01 10.22
CA ILE A 83 5.24 1.33 10.60
C ILE A 83 5.22 1.55 12.10
N PRO A 84 5.43 2.80 12.56
CA PRO A 84 5.29 3.13 13.98
C PRO A 84 3.83 3.02 14.40
N ILE A 85 3.59 2.50 15.60
CA ILE A 85 2.23 2.39 16.15
C ILE A 85 1.75 3.76 16.63
N ASP A 86 0.46 4.04 16.39
CA ASP A 86 -0.20 5.29 16.76
C ASP A 86 0.40 6.54 16.07
N SER A 87 1.13 6.35 14.96
CA SER A 87 1.73 7.41 14.14
C SER A 87 0.91 7.66 12.88
N ASP A 88 0.75 8.91 12.51
CA ASP A 88 0.16 9.36 11.24
C ASP A 88 1.16 9.33 10.07
N VAL A 89 2.35 8.76 10.29
CA VAL A 89 3.41 8.61 9.28
C VAL A 89 3.93 7.17 9.25
N ILE A 90 4.06 6.63 8.04
CA ILE A 90 4.77 5.39 7.71
C ILE A 90 6.02 5.78 6.94
N TYR A 91 7.12 5.05 7.14
CA TYR A 91 8.37 5.31 6.42
C TYR A 91 8.60 4.22 5.38
N ARG A 92 8.81 4.61 4.13
CA ARG A 92 9.39 3.73 3.10
C ARG A 92 10.83 4.16 2.87
N SER A 93 11.78 3.32 3.32
CA SER A 93 13.19 3.71 3.44
C SER A 93 13.32 4.98 4.30
N THR A 94 13.75 6.11 3.72
CA THR A 94 13.85 7.40 4.43
C THR A 94 12.68 8.35 4.13
N ILE A 95 11.70 7.92 3.32
CA ILE A 95 10.61 8.79 2.86
C ILE A 95 9.41 8.65 3.79
N GLU A 96 8.93 9.77 4.30
CA GLU A 96 7.72 9.87 5.11
C GLU A 96 6.46 9.77 4.22
N ILE A 97 5.55 8.88 4.58
CA ILE A 97 4.27 8.67 3.90
C ILE A 97 3.16 8.91 4.91
N PRO A 98 2.42 10.01 4.75
CA PRO A 98 1.29 10.31 5.63
C PRO A 98 0.21 9.24 5.56
N THR A 99 -0.39 8.92 6.70
CA THR A 99 -1.58 8.07 6.79
C THR A 99 -2.64 8.72 7.65
N ASP A 100 -3.88 8.64 7.23
CA ASP A 100 -5.05 9.12 8.00
C ASP A 100 -5.62 8.05 8.93
N SER A 101 -5.01 6.87 8.95
CA SER A 101 -5.38 5.76 9.82
C SER A 101 -4.13 5.09 10.38
N PRO A 102 -3.64 5.53 11.54
CA PRO A 102 -2.46 4.96 12.19
C PRO A 102 -2.58 3.46 12.44
N ALA A 103 -1.44 2.77 12.36
CA ALA A 103 -1.36 1.40 12.85
C ALA A 103 -1.67 1.35 14.34
N THR A 104 -2.41 0.33 14.78
CA THR A 104 -2.87 0.24 16.17
C THR A 104 -2.77 -1.19 16.71
N ILE A 105 -2.86 -1.35 18.02
CA ILE A 105 -2.88 -2.67 18.66
C ILE A 105 -4.26 -2.89 19.29
N ILE A 106 -4.97 -3.93 18.84
CA ILE A 106 -6.26 -4.35 19.37
C ILE A 106 -6.16 -5.83 19.77
N ASP A 107 -6.55 -6.14 20.99
CA ASP A 107 -6.52 -7.51 21.55
C ASP A 107 -5.17 -8.22 21.35
N GLY A 108 -4.05 -7.47 21.49
CA GLY A 108 -2.70 -7.97 21.32
C GLY A 108 -2.30 -8.24 19.86
N ARG A 109 -3.08 -7.80 18.89
CA ARG A 109 -2.76 -7.86 17.46
C ARG A 109 -2.46 -6.48 16.91
N THR A 110 -1.34 -6.35 16.23
CA THR A 110 -1.03 -5.12 15.47
C THR A 110 -1.81 -5.12 14.17
N LEU A 111 -2.63 -4.11 13.99
CA LEU A 111 -3.40 -3.87 12.79
C LEU A 111 -2.79 -2.69 12.02
N ILE A 112 -2.71 -2.82 10.70
CA ILE A 112 -2.14 -1.81 9.81
C ILE A 112 -3.15 -1.40 8.73
N PRO A 113 -3.09 -0.15 8.25
CA PRO A 113 -3.96 0.30 7.16
C PRO A 113 -3.52 -0.38 5.85
N LEU A 114 -4.38 -1.28 5.34
CA LEU A 114 -4.06 -2.17 4.23
C LEU A 114 -3.59 -1.42 2.99
N ARG A 115 -4.33 -0.39 2.57
CA ARG A 115 -4.04 0.33 1.33
C ARG A 115 -2.66 0.98 1.35
N VAL A 116 -2.41 1.90 2.27
CA VAL A 116 -1.16 2.67 2.29
C VAL A 116 0.06 1.77 2.47
N VAL A 117 -0.05 0.73 3.28
CA VAL A 117 1.05 -0.24 3.48
C VAL A 117 1.29 -1.04 2.20
N SER A 118 0.23 -1.57 1.54
CA SER A 118 0.39 -2.30 0.27
C SER A 118 0.99 -1.41 -0.83
N GLU A 119 0.57 -0.15 -0.91
CA GLU A 119 1.13 0.83 -1.85
C GLU A 119 2.61 1.11 -1.57
N CYS A 120 3.04 1.07 -0.30
CA CYS A 120 4.47 1.14 0.07
C CYS A 120 5.28 -0.05 -0.48
N PHE A 121 4.66 -1.19 -0.73
CA PHE A 121 5.27 -2.35 -1.39
C PHE A 121 5.06 -2.38 -2.91
N GLY A 122 4.63 -1.27 -3.52
CA GLY A 122 4.44 -1.17 -4.96
C GLY A 122 3.19 -1.89 -5.49
N MET A 123 2.20 -2.14 -4.63
CA MET A 123 0.97 -2.81 -5.03
C MET A 123 -0.14 -1.83 -5.40
N ASN A 124 -1.02 -2.22 -6.30
CA ASN A 124 -2.30 -1.57 -6.51
C ASN A 124 -3.34 -2.10 -5.53
N VAL A 125 -4.18 -1.23 -5.00
CA VAL A 125 -5.27 -1.62 -4.12
C VAL A 125 -6.59 -1.07 -4.65
N SER A 126 -7.51 -1.95 -4.97
CA SER A 126 -8.89 -1.62 -5.36
C SER A 126 -9.88 -2.28 -4.42
N TYR A 127 -11.08 -1.71 -4.33
CA TYR A 127 -12.17 -2.27 -3.54
C TYR A 127 -13.38 -2.52 -4.43
N ASP A 128 -13.91 -3.73 -4.35
CA ASP A 128 -15.16 -4.11 -5.00
C ASP A 128 -16.30 -4.05 -3.97
N GLU A 129 -17.14 -3.03 -4.09
CA GLU A 129 -18.29 -2.81 -3.19
C GLU A 129 -19.33 -3.93 -3.29
N SER A 130 -19.46 -4.57 -4.45
CA SER A 130 -20.48 -5.61 -4.67
C SER A 130 -20.15 -6.91 -3.96
N THR A 131 -18.89 -7.20 -3.75
CA THR A 131 -18.39 -8.42 -3.09
C THR A 131 -17.72 -8.14 -1.75
N HIS A 132 -17.63 -6.89 -1.32
CA HIS A 132 -16.87 -6.45 -0.15
C HIS A 132 -15.41 -6.95 -0.15
N THR A 133 -14.78 -6.94 -1.33
CA THR A 133 -13.45 -7.51 -1.54
C THR A 133 -12.42 -6.41 -1.82
N VAL A 134 -11.34 -6.41 -1.05
CA VAL A 134 -10.12 -5.65 -1.37
C VAL A 134 -9.24 -6.51 -2.29
N ASN A 135 -8.94 -6.01 -3.47
CA ASN A 135 -8.04 -6.65 -4.40
C ASN A 135 -6.71 -5.92 -4.43
N ILE A 136 -5.65 -6.64 -4.11
CA ILE A 136 -4.26 -6.19 -4.16
C ILE A 136 -3.62 -6.88 -5.36
N THR A 137 -3.02 -6.10 -6.25
CA THR A 137 -2.34 -6.64 -7.43
C THR A 137 -0.98 -5.99 -7.58
N ASN A 138 -0.04 -6.74 -8.13
CA ASN A 138 1.25 -6.16 -8.46
C ASN A 138 1.02 -5.04 -9.49
N LYS A 139 1.44 -3.84 -9.12
CA LYS A 139 1.16 -2.64 -9.91
C LYS A 139 2.11 -2.51 -11.08
N ASN A 140 3.38 -2.76 -10.82
CA ASN A 140 4.45 -2.21 -11.62
C ASN A 140 5.47 -3.30 -11.98
N SER A 141 5.96 -3.26 -13.20
CA SER A 141 7.22 -3.91 -13.52
C SER A 141 8.38 -3.10 -12.93
N ILE A 142 9.40 -3.75 -12.41
CA ILE A 142 10.65 -3.08 -12.09
C ILE A 142 11.48 -3.02 -13.37
N GLY A 143 12.00 -1.86 -13.71
CA GLY A 143 12.76 -1.67 -14.94
C GLY A 143 13.49 -0.34 -14.98
N SER A 144 13.93 0.02 -16.16
CA SER A 144 14.59 1.29 -16.42
C SER A 144 13.81 2.11 -17.44
N TYR A 145 13.88 3.41 -17.30
CA TYR A 145 13.30 4.39 -18.23
C TYR A 145 14.33 5.48 -18.53
N ASN A 146 14.68 5.61 -19.81
CA ASN A 146 15.61 6.65 -20.26
C ASN A 146 14.85 7.97 -20.42
N TRP A 147 15.07 8.92 -19.52
CA TRP A 147 14.48 10.25 -19.62
C TRP A 147 15.05 11.04 -20.80
N ASN A 148 16.36 10.89 -20.98
CA ASN A 148 17.12 11.49 -22.09
C ASN A 148 18.51 10.84 -22.14
N SER A 149 19.44 11.42 -22.91
CA SER A 149 20.81 10.90 -23.05
C SER A 149 21.69 11.03 -21.79
N SER A 150 21.19 11.66 -20.74
CA SER A 150 21.97 11.97 -19.53
C SER A 150 21.37 11.44 -18.25
N TYR A 151 20.13 10.96 -18.30
CA TYR A 151 19.41 10.50 -17.11
C TYR A 151 18.63 9.22 -17.36
N THR A 152 18.87 8.23 -16.50
CA THR A 152 18.14 6.97 -16.49
C THR A 152 17.47 6.77 -15.12
N TYR A 153 16.19 6.49 -15.15
CA TYR A 153 15.42 6.04 -13.98
C TYR A 153 15.50 4.53 -13.87
N TYR A 154 15.65 4.05 -12.63
CA TYR A 154 15.53 2.64 -12.27
C TYR A 154 14.51 2.51 -11.15
N GLY A 155 13.46 1.73 -11.37
CA GLY A 155 12.41 1.58 -10.36
C GLY A 155 11.12 1.00 -10.91
N GLU A 156 10.04 1.32 -10.23
CA GLU A 156 8.69 0.85 -10.57
C GLU A 156 8.15 1.59 -11.79
N LEU A 157 7.68 0.84 -12.78
CA LEU A 157 7.12 1.36 -14.03
C LEU A 157 5.65 0.93 -14.18
N SER A 158 4.79 1.86 -14.60
CA SER A 158 3.43 1.58 -15.06
C SER A 158 3.30 2.01 -16.51
N ASN A 159 2.86 1.11 -17.39
CA ASN A 159 2.80 1.34 -18.84
C ASN A 159 4.13 1.83 -19.46
N GLY A 160 5.27 1.43 -18.86
CA GLY A 160 6.59 1.79 -19.33
C GLY A 160 7.11 3.15 -18.87
N GLU A 161 6.38 3.87 -18.01
CA GLU A 161 6.77 5.16 -17.44
C GLU A 161 6.99 5.04 -15.92
N PRO A 162 7.87 5.87 -15.30
CA PRO A 162 8.04 5.92 -13.85
C PRO A 162 6.73 6.14 -13.09
N ASP A 163 6.34 5.18 -12.27
CA ASP A 163 5.13 5.23 -11.44
C ASP A 163 5.33 4.32 -10.22
N GLY A 164 5.63 4.88 -9.09
CA GLY A 164 6.01 4.20 -7.87
C GLY A 164 7.40 4.60 -7.41
N TYR A 165 8.06 3.75 -6.64
CA TYR A 165 9.37 4.06 -6.07
C TYR A 165 10.51 3.80 -7.05
N GLY A 166 11.49 4.72 -7.09
CA GLY A 166 12.68 4.54 -7.91
C GLY A 166 13.74 5.60 -7.70
N GLU A 167 14.81 5.44 -8.45
CA GLU A 167 16.02 6.23 -8.40
C GLU A 167 16.32 6.80 -9.79
N LEU A 168 16.66 8.08 -9.84
CA LEU A 168 17.11 8.75 -11.05
C LEU A 168 18.61 8.93 -11.01
N TYR A 169 19.30 8.39 -11.99
CA TYR A 169 20.76 8.48 -12.14
C TYR A 169 21.11 9.47 -13.20
N ASN A 170 22.20 10.20 -12.95
CA ASN A 170 22.90 10.96 -13.97
C ASN A 170 23.93 10.03 -14.63
N ASP A 171 23.68 9.67 -15.88
CA ASP A 171 24.50 8.69 -16.62
C ASP A 171 25.90 9.21 -16.94
N VAL A 172 26.10 10.53 -16.91
CA VAL A 172 27.40 11.17 -17.18
C VAL A 172 28.30 11.10 -15.94
N THR A 173 27.73 11.31 -14.76
CA THR A 173 28.47 11.35 -13.49
C THR A 173 28.42 10.04 -12.72
N GLY A 174 27.45 9.18 -13.01
CA GLY A 174 27.14 7.95 -12.28
C GLY A 174 26.52 8.19 -10.89
N HIS A 175 26.13 9.43 -10.59
CA HIS A 175 25.54 9.78 -9.30
C HIS A 175 24.01 9.69 -9.33
N ILE A 176 23.44 9.36 -8.17
CA ILE A 176 22.00 9.44 -7.94
C ILE A 176 21.64 10.92 -7.79
N GLU A 177 20.66 11.37 -8.57
CA GLU A 177 20.12 12.74 -8.51
C GLU A 177 18.84 12.79 -7.67
N GLN A 178 18.01 11.73 -7.76
CA GLN A 178 16.75 11.67 -7.04
C GLN A 178 16.46 10.24 -6.56
N ILE A 179 15.86 10.14 -5.39
CA ILE A 179 15.24 8.90 -4.88
C ILE A 179 13.85 9.27 -4.39
N GLY A 180 12.82 8.55 -4.82
CA GLY A 180 11.49 8.85 -4.32
C GLY A 180 10.36 8.15 -5.03
N PHE A 181 9.17 8.68 -4.78
CA PHE A 181 7.94 8.26 -5.41
C PHE A 181 7.66 9.10 -6.65
N TYR A 182 7.33 8.40 -7.71
CA TYR A 182 6.99 8.98 -9.00
C TYR A 182 5.52 8.69 -9.34
N LYS A 183 4.91 9.57 -10.10
CA LYS A 183 3.59 9.39 -10.68
C LYS A 183 3.55 9.94 -12.09
N ASN A 184 3.18 9.10 -13.06
CA ASN A 184 3.13 9.48 -14.48
C ASN A 184 4.44 10.17 -14.96
N GLY A 185 5.59 9.63 -14.59
CA GLY A 185 6.89 10.17 -14.94
C GLY A 185 7.39 11.31 -14.04
N GLU A 186 6.64 11.88 -13.13
CA GLU A 186 7.08 13.00 -12.29
C GLU A 186 7.29 12.55 -10.84
N ILE A 187 8.36 13.05 -10.20
CA ILE A 187 8.56 12.85 -8.76
C ILE A 187 7.48 13.62 -7.99
N ILE A 188 6.86 12.95 -7.02
CA ILE A 188 5.83 13.55 -6.16
C ILE A 188 6.29 13.67 -4.72
N GLN A 189 7.20 12.81 -4.28
CA GLN A 189 7.81 12.87 -2.94
C GLN A 189 9.16 12.14 -2.97
N GLY A 190 10.20 12.73 -2.33
CA GLY A 190 11.51 12.09 -2.30
C GLY A 190 12.63 13.03 -1.91
N THR A 191 13.84 12.60 -2.24
CA THR A 191 15.08 13.32 -1.98
C THR A 191 15.77 13.67 -3.29
N ASN A 192 16.13 14.94 -3.46
CA ASN A 192 17.07 15.39 -4.49
C ASN A 192 18.46 15.52 -3.87
N TYR A 193 19.46 15.04 -4.59
CA TYR A 193 20.87 15.20 -4.26
C TYR A 193 21.51 16.18 -5.23
N TYR A 194 22.21 17.17 -4.69
CA TYR A 194 22.87 18.19 -5.50
C TYR A 194 24.37 17.97 -5.53
N SER A 195 25.00 18.34 -6.63
CA SER A 195 26.43 18.16 -6.85
C SER A 195 27.34 18.90 -5.84
N ASN A 196 26.78 19.89 -5.13
CA ASN A 196 27.47 20.62 -4.06
C ASN A 196 27.40 19.92 -2.69
N GLY A 197 26.83 18.71 -2.62
CA GLY A 197 26.63 17.95 -1.38
C GLY A 197 25.41 18.35 -0.53
N SER A 198 24.62 19.32 -1.00
CA SER A 198 23.32 19.62 -0.39
C SER A 198 22.25 18.61 -0.84
N MET A 199 21.15 18.52 -0.10
CA MET A 199 19.99 17.73 -0.53
C MET A 199 18.67 18.42 -0.14
N PHE A 200 17.61 18.11 -0.87
CA PHE A 200 16.25 18.49 -0.49
C PHE A 200 15.45 17.22 -0.26
N GLN A 201 14.70 17.17 0.83
CA GLN A 201 13.76 16.08 1.13
C GLN A 201 12.36 16.66 1.32
N GLY A 202 11.38 16.17 0.53
CA GLY A 202 10.02 16.70 0.64
C GLY A 202 9.13 16.31 -0.51
N ALA A 203 8.01 17.03 -0.63
CA ALA A 203 7.02 16.86 -1.66
C ALA A 203 7.28 17.75 -2.87
N TYR A 204 6.83 17.26 -4.01
CA TYR A 204 6.93 17.94 -5.30
C TYR A 204 5.54 18.12 -5.90
N LYS A 205 5.37 19.18 -6.68
CA LYS A 205 4.15 19.44 -7.43
C LYS A 205 4.52 19.92 -8.83
N ASN A 206 4.02 19.22 -9.84
CA ASN A 206 4.35 19.46 -11.25
C ASN A 206 5.89 19.49 -11.49
N GLY A 207 6.59 18.52 -10.90
CA GLY A 207 8.06 18.41 -11.00
C GLY A 207 8.88 19.45 -10.22
N ALA A 208 8.25 20.41 -9.54
CA ALA A 208 8.93 21.44 -8.75
C ALA A 208 8.80 21.17 -7.23
N ILE A 209 9.79 21.62 -6.47
CA ILE A 209 9.76 21.60 -4.99
C ILE A 209 8.48 22.32 -4.52
N ASN A 210 7.72 21.67 -3.64
CA ASN A 210 6.49 22.23 -3.07
C ASN A 210 6.65 22.56 -1.59
N ASN A 211 7.04 21.56 -0.78
CA ASN A 211 7.34 21.75 0.65
C ASN A 211 8.29 20.65 1.12
N GLY A 212 9.09 20.96 2.13
CA GLY A 212 10.03 20.00 2.72
C GLY A 212 11.24 20.69 3.34
N THR A 213 12.31 19.94 3.55
CA THR A 213 13.52 20.42 4.20
C THR A 213 14.70 20.42 3.22
N TYR A 214 15.37 21.56 3.13
CA TYR A 214 16.64 21.68 2.43
C TYR A 214 17.79 21.54 3.42
N TYR A 215 18.70 20.62 3.17
CA TYR A 215 19.90 20.38 3.95
C TYR A 215 21.11 20.88 3.18
N TYR A 216 21.82 21.83 3.76
CA TYR A 216 23.02 22.38 3.17
C TYR A 216 24.24 21.51 3.44
N ALA A 217 25.22 21.52 2.55
CA ALA A 217 26.49 20.82 2.75
C ALA A 217 27.29 21.32 3.99
N SER A 218 26.96 22.50 4.51
CA SER A 218 27.49 23.03 5.77
C SER A 218 26.97 22.32 7.03
N GLY A 219 25.86 21.57 6.92
CA GLY A 219 25.16 20.94 8.01
C GLY A 219 23.93 21.72 8.51
N ASP A 220 23.71 22.93 8.00
CA ASP A 220 22.50 23.70 8.27
C ASP A 220 21.29 23.12 7.53
N SER A 221 20.07 23.43 8.00
CA SER A 221 18.84 23.07 7.31
C SER A 221 17.84 24.21 7.28
N PHE A 222 16.96 24.19 6.28
CA PHE A 222 15.85 25.13 6.11
C PHE A 222 14.60 24.35 5.73
N GLU A 223 13.51 24.58 6.45
CA GLU A 223 12.19 24.02 6.20
C GLU A 223 11.27 25.08 5.60
N GLY A 224 10.53 24.72 4.54
CA GLY A 224 9.64 25.65 3.84
C GLY A 224 8.57 24.97 2.98
#